data_1c5b038cfd94d56634f1028153fbc4a4
#
_entry.id   1c5b038cfd94d56634f1028153fbc4a4
#
_cell.length_a   1.000
_cell.length_b   1.000
_cell.length_c   1.000
_cell.angle_alpha   90.00
_cell.angle_beta   90.00
_cell.angle_gamma   90.00
#
_symmetry.space_group_name_H-M   'P 1'
#
loop_
_entity.id
_entity.type
_entity.pdbx_description
1 polymer ?
#
loop_
_entity_poly.entity_id
_entity_poly.type
_entity_poly.pdbx_seq_one_letter_code
_entity_poly.pdbx_strand_id
1 'polypeptide(L)'
;MDSNILLESGTNELEILEFTLGGNRYGINVAKIREILSYQPVTPIPHSNPSVEGIFMPRDIMITVISLKRCIGIPENDDEKKGLFIITNFNKLNVAFHVDEVLGIHRVSWQSIIKPDSTINNDSGVSTGVVKLQDNLIVILDFERIVTDISPETGLKISDVEEYQGRERRDCQILVAEDSPFLSKLITDCLKKAGYTKIIVTANGQEAWDRVCEYKQNGTLDDMVHCVITDIEMPLMDGHRLTKLMKTDEELKHIPLIIFSSLVNDEMRRKGEQLGADAQLTKPEIGDLVRTIDALIEANRGAIGAEGLE
;
A
#
# COMPACT_ATOMS: atom_id res chain seq x y z
N MET A 1 11.70 11.57 24.99
CA MET A 1 11.86 10.13 24.78
C MET A 1 11.68 9.92 23.29
N ASP A 2 12.78 9.86 22.57
CA ASP A 2 12.78 9.64 21.14
C ASP A 2 12.35 8.20 20.90
N SER A 3 11.15 8.02 20.42
CA SER A 3 10.66 6.72 19.97
C SER A 3 11.31 6.40 18.61
N ASN A 4 12.53 5.94 18.67
CA ASN A 4 13.19 5.27 17.58
C ASN A 4 12.50 3.90 17.37
N ILE A 5 11.29 3.91 16.84
CA ILE A 5 10.67 2.70 16.27
C ILE A 5 11.32 2.55 14.90
N LEU A 6 12.55 2.07 14.93
CA LEU A 6 13.24 1.58 13.76
C LEU A 6 12.46 0.36 13.28
N LEU A 7 11.72 0.53 12.19
CA LEU A 7 11.43 -0.57 11.30
C LEU A 7 12.79 -1.14 10.87
N GLU A 8 13.30 -2.10 11.64
CA GLU A 8 14.47 -2.88 11.21
C GLU A 8 14.08 -3.58 9.92
N SER A 9 14.60 -3.08 8.80
CA SER A 9 14.41 -3.70 7.49
C SER A 9 14.86 -5.15 7.57
N GLY A 10 13.93 -6.09 7.51
CA GLY A 10 14.21 -7.51 7.51
C GLY A 10 13.61 -8.33 8.64
N THR A 11 12.91 -7.75 9.58
CA THR A 11 12.05 -8.53 10.49
C THR A 11 10.79 -8.90 9.71
N ASN A 12 10.52 -10.21 9.63
CA ASN A 12 9.30 -10.75 9.02
C ASN A 12 8.10 -10.54 9.98
N GLU A 13 7.99 -9.31 10.53
CA GLU A 13 7.04 -8.94 11.57
C GLU A 13 6.28 -7.68 11.18
N LEU A 14 5.01 -7.64 11.56
CA LEU A 14 4.09 -6.52 11.44
C LEU A 14 3.70 -6.03 12.83
N GLU A 15 3.72 -4.74 13.07
CA GLU A 15 3.13 -4.14 14.26
C GLU A 15 1.68 -3.73 13.97
N ILE A 16 0.73 -4.35 14.66
CA ILE A 16 -0.69 -4.05 14.56
C ILE A 16 -1.19 -3.37 15.81
N LEU A 17 -1.98 -2.29 15.62
CA LEU A 17 -2.80 -1.73 16.68
C LEU A 17 -4.10 -2.50 16.75
N GLU A 18 -4.36 -3.14 17.89
CA GLU A 18 -5.61 -3.84 18.17
C GLU A 18 -6.65 -2.86 18.71
N PHE A 19 -7.85 -2.91 18.16
CA PHE A 19 -8.99 -2.09 18.57
C PHE A 19 -10.30 -2.89 18.51
N THR A 20 -11.36 -2.36 19.09
CA THR A 20 -12.68 -3.01 19.11
C THR A 20 -13.73 -2.23 18.33
N LEU A 21 -14.66 -2.96 17.71
CA LEU A 21 -15.89 -2.47 17.08
C LEU A 21 -17.02 -3.42 17.43
N GLY A 22 -18.01 -2.95 18.16
CA GLY A 22 -19.16 -3.76 18.57
C GLY A 22 -18.77 -5.03 19.38
N GLY A 23 -17.68 -4.94 20.15
CA GLY A 23 -17.15 -6.05 20.96
C GLY A 23 -16.26 -7.04 20.20
N ASN A 24 -16.12 -6.94 18.89
CA ASN A 24 -15.19 -7.75 18.10
C ASN A 24 -13.84 -7.04 17.96
N ARG A 25 -12.79 -7.82 17.68
CA ARG A 25 -11.40 -7.34 17.61
C ARG A 25 -10.91 -7.18 16.19
N TYR A 26 -10.32 -6.03 15.93
CA TYR A 26 -9.80 -5.64 14.62
C TYR A 26 -8.39 -5.09 14.77
N GLY A 27 -7.66 -5.04 13.67
CA GLY A 27 -6.29 -4.53 13.63
C GLY A 27 -6.03 -3.61 12.44
N ILE A 28 -5.14 -2.65 12.67
CA ILE A 28 -4.53 -1.80 11.64
C ILE A 28 -3.02 -1.81 11.81
N ASN A 29 -2.27 -1.76 10.70
CA ASN A 29 -0.83 -1.59 10.75
C ASN A 29 -0.47 -0.24 11.42
N VAL A 30 0.39 -0.29 12.44
CA VAL A 30 0.84 0.88 13.19
C VAL A 30 1.50 1.92 12.28
N ALA A 31 2.21 1.50 11.24
CA ALA A 31 2.87 2.40 10.30
C ALA A 31 1.89 3.34 9.56
N LYS A 32 0.61 2.95 9.45
CA LYS A 32 -0.47 3.77 8.85
C LYS A 32 -1.03 4.82 9.82
N ILE A 33 -0.70 4.73 11.11
CA ILE A 33 -1.27 5.56 12.15
C ILE A 33 -0.39 6.78 12.39
N ARG A 34 -1.01 7.95 12.36
CA ARG A 34 -0.37 9.20 12.71
C ARG A 34 -0.49 9.51 14.20
N GLU A 35 -1.71 9.43 14.73
CA GLU A 35 -2.03 9.68 16.14
C GLU A 35 -3.38 9.06 16.52
N ILE A 36 -3.61 8.93 17.83
CA ILE A 36 -4.88 8.46 18.38
C ILE A 36 -5.40 9.57 19.28
N LEU A 37 -6.65 9.98 19.08
CA LEU A 37 -7.32 11.01 19.89
C LEU A 37 -8.58 10.45 20.53
N SER A 38 -8.93 10.99 21.70
CA SER A 38 -10.25 10.78 22.28
C SER A 38 -11.32 11.39 21.39
N TYR A 39 -12.53 10.82 21.42
CA TYR A 39 -13.69 11.34 20.70
C TYR A 39 -13.83 12.85 20.93
N GLN A 40 -14.10 13.55 19.85
CA GLN A 40 -14.42 14.98 19.85
C GLN A 40 -15.71 15.20 19.04
N PRO A 41 -16.49 16.25 19.34
CA PRO A 41 -17.68 16.57 18.58
C PRO A 41 -17.38 16.72 17.09
N VAL A 42 -18.17 16.03 16.27
CA VAL A 42 -18.06 16.01 14.81
C VAL A 42 -19.15 16.87 14.22
N THR A 43 -18.83 17.69 13.23
CA THR A 43 -19.81 18.48 12.46
C THR A 43 -20.25 17.67 11.24
N PRO A 44 -21.52 17.25 11.15
CA PRO A 44 -22.01 16.48 10.00
C PRO A 44 -21.91 17.27 8.69
N ILE A 45 -21.62 16.58 7.60
CA ILE A 45 -21.60 17.15 6.25
C ILE A 45 -22.88 16.69 5.52
N PRO A 46 -23.71 17.63 5.02
CA PRO A 46 -24.90 17.29 4.24
C PRO A 46 -24.52 16.50 2.98
N HIS A 47 -25.30 15.45 2.67
CA HIS A 47 -25.14 14.60 1.49
C HIS A 47 -23.78 13.85 1.39
N SER A 48 -23.05 13.70 2.50
CA SER A 48 -21.85 12.86 2.56
C SER A 48 -22.20 11.37 2.42
N ASN A 49 -21.15 10.56 2.16
CA ASN A 49 -21.28 9.11 2.20
C ASN A 49 -21.84 8.66 3.57
N PRO A 50 -22.75 7.67 3.63
CA PRO A 50 -23.33 7.20 4.89
C PRO A 50 -22.32 6.78 5.96
N SER A 51 -21.14 6.33 5.57
CA SER A 51 -20.07 5.96 6.49
C SER A 51 -19.30 7.16 7.06
N VAL A 52 -19.48 8.36 6.50
CA VAL A 52 -18.88 9.61 7.00
C VAL A 52 -19.74 10.17 8.12
N GLU A 53 -19.18 10.32 9.31
CA GLU A 53 -19.84 10.99 10.44
C GLU A 53 -19.84 12.51 10.28
N GLY A 54 -18.80 13.06 9.65
CA GLY A 54 -18.62 14.48 9.44
C GLY A 54 -17.14 14.89 9.46
N ILE A 55 -16.90 16.10 9.92
CA ILE A 55 -15.55 16.68 10.06
C ILE A 55 -15.30 17.18 11.48
N PHE A 56 -14.05 17.13 11.91
CA PHE A 56 -13.57 17.87 13.07
C PHE A 56 -12.23 18.54 12.75
N MET A 57 -11.81 19.51 13.55
CA MET A 57 -10.65 20.32 13.23
C MET A 57 -9.71 20.40 14.44
N PRO A 58 -8.88 19.40 14.70
CA PRO A 58 -7.84 19.49 15.69
C PRO A 58 -6.68 20.33 15.15
N ARG A 59 -6.22 21.32 15.93
CA ARG A 59 -5.04 22.14 15.59
C ARG A 59 -5.09 22.75 14.16
N ASP A 60 -6.25 23.28 13.76
CA ASP A 60 -6.50 23.94 12.46
C ASP A 60 -6.34 23.02 11.22
N ILE A 61 -6.30 21.72 11.41
CA ILE A 61 -6.32 20.73 10.32
C ILE A 61 -7.71 20.10 10.22
N MET A 62 -8.36 20.26 9.07
CA MET A 62 -9.65 19.60 8.81
C MET A 62 -9.45 18.11 8.57
N ILE A 63 -10.15 17.28 9.34
CA ILE A 63 -10.08 15.83 9.27
C ILE A 63 -11.49 15.27 9.09
N THR A 64 -11.65 14.40 8.09
CA THR A 64 -12.89 13.65 7.86
C THR A 64 -12.96 12.46 8.82
N VAL A 65 -14.11 12.31 9.49
CA VAL A 65 -14.36 11.20 10.42
C VAL A 65 -15.20 10.13 9.73
N ILE A 66 -14.70 8.91 9.74
CA ILE A 66 -15.34 7.72 9.16
C ILE A 66 -15.73 6.77 10.30
N SER A 67 -17.01 6.36 10.34
CA SER A 67 -17.45 5.26 11.19
C SER A 67 -17.03 3.92 10.59
N LEU A 68 -16.06 3.25 11.22
CA LEU A 68 -15.68 1.91 10.80
C LEU A 68 -16.81 0.91 10.97
N LYS A 69 -17.66 1.08 11.98
CA LYS A 69 -18.84 0.21 12.17
C LYS A 69 -19.73 0.23 10.94
N ARG A 70 -20.05 1.41 10.41
CA ARG A 70 -20.88 1.54 9.18
C ARG A 70 -20.17 0.90 7.97
N CYS A 71 -18.86 1.09 7.86
CA CYS A 71 -18.08 0.51 6.75
C CYS A 71 -18.16 -1.01 6.71
N ILE A 72 -18.20 -1.67 7.88
CA ILE A 72 -18.19 -3.14 7.99
C ILE A 72 -19.57 -3.71 8.38
N GLY A 73 -20.63 -2.89 8.38
CA GLY A 73 -22.01 -3.33 8.62
C GLY A 73 -22.33 -3.71 10.07
N ILE A 74 -21.60 -3.17 11.04
CA ILE A 74 -21.93 -3.33 12.47
C ILE A 74 -22.94 -2.25 12.86
N PRO A 75 -24.06 -2.63 13.52
CA PRO A 75 -25.04 -1.65 14.02
C PRO A 75 -24.42 -0.68 15.03
N GLU A 76 -24.74 0.59 14.89
CA GLU A 76 -24.39 1.62 15.87
C GLU A 76 -25.47 1.70 16.97
N ASN A 77 -25.04 1.94 18.20
CA ASN A 77 -25.93 2.21 19.34
C ASN A 77 -25.94 3.72 19.63
N ASP A 78 -27.02 4.25 20.21
CA ASP A 78 -27.22 5.69 20.48
C ASP A 78 -26.18 6.32 21.44
N ASP A 79 -25.33 5.55 22.09
CA ASP A 79 -24.27 6.00 23.03
C ASP A 79 -22.94 6.37 22.33
N GLU A 80 -22.90 6.54 21.03
CA GLU A 80 -21.68 6.58 20.19
C GLU A 80 -20.88 7.89 20.24
N LYS A 81 -21.23 8.83 21.11
CA LYS A 81 -20.37 10.00 21.40
C LYS A 81 -19.22 9.65 22.35
N LYS A 82 -18.71 8.43 22.25
CA LYS A 82 -17.61 7.87 23.04
C LYS A 82 -16.68 7.11 22.09
N GLY A 83 -15.51 6.76 22.55
CA GLY A 83 -14.54 6.01 21.78
C GLY A 83 -13.31 6.84 21.42
N LEU A 84 -12.62 6.41 20.39
CA LEU A 84 -11.35 6.98 19.98
C LEU A 84 -11.33 7.19 18.46
N PHE A 85 -10.54 8.17 18.03
CA PHE A 85 -10.23 8.41 16.63
C PHE A 85 -8.82 7.92 16.34
N ILE A 86 -8.68 6.96 15.45
CA ILE A 86 -7.39 6.56 14.85
C ILE A 86 -7.18 7.45 13.64
N ILE A 87 -6.24 8.39 13.74
CA ILE A 87 -5.93 9.32 12.66
C ILE A 87 -4.84 8.73 11.77
N THR A 88 -5.12 8.71 10.49
CA THR A 88 -4.25 8.17 9.45
C THR A 88 -4.03 9.22 8.36
N ASN A 89 -3.00 9.01 7.56
CA ASN A 89 -2.80 9.77 6.34
C ASN A 89 -2.69 8.79 5.18
N PHE A 90 -3.77 8.69 4.40
CA PHE A 90 -3.80 7.89 3.19
C PHE A 90 -3.86 8.80 1.97
N ASN A 91 -2.95 8.60 1.02
CA ASN A 91 -2.96 9.35 -0.24
C ASN A 91 -3.06 10.87 -0.04
N LYS A 92 -2.29 11.41 0.92
CA LYS A 92 -2.31 12.83 1.33
C LYS A 92 -3.62 13.30 1.98
N LEU A 93 -4.57 12.41 2.26
CA LEU A 93 -5.78 12.72 3.00
C LEU A 93 -5.63 12.39 4.48
N ASN A 94 -5.99 13.35 5.33
CA ASN A 94 -6.13 13.11 6.76
C ASN A 94 -7.52 12.57 7.04
N VAL A 95 -7.58 11.33 7.52
CA VAL A 95 -8.81 10.62 7.85
C VAL A 95 -8.73 10.13 9.29
N ALA A 96 -9.81 10.25 10.02
CA ALA A 96 -9.99 9.70 11.35
C ALA A 96 -10.99 8.54 11.29
N PHE A 97 -10.59 7.39 11.76
CA PHE A 97 -11.47 6.24 11.89
C PHE A 97 -11.99 6.14 13.32
N HIS A 98 -13.31 6.19 13.46
CA HIS A 98 -13.96 6.07 14.75
C HIS A 98 -14.03 4.60 15.17
N VAL A 99 -13.47 4.31 16.37
CA VAL A 99 -13.43 2.98 16.99
C VAL A 99 -13.92 3.06 18.43
N ASP A 100 -14.34 1.90 18.99
CA ASP A 100 -14.86 1.87 20.37
C ASP A 100 -13.73 2.02 21.39
N GLU A 101 -12.67 1.21 21.26
CA GLU A 101 -11.57 1.15 22.21
C GLU A 101 -10.30 0.68 21.49
N VAL A 102 -9.15 1.18 21.92
CA VAL A 102 -7.83 0.68 21.53
C VAL A 102 -7.28 -0.17 22.66
N LEU A 103 -6.92 -1.42 22.35
CA LEU A 103 -6.47 -2.40 23.34
C LEU A 103 -4.95 -2.44 23.50
N GLY A 104 -4.19 -2.24 22.40
CA GLY A 104 -2.74 -2.22 22.45
C GLY A 104 -2.08 -2.47 21.10
N ILE A 105 -0.75 -2.49 21.11
CA ILE A 105 0.07 -2.79 19.92
C ILE A 105 0.65 -4.18 20.10
N HIS A 106 0.55 -4.99 19.04
CA HIS A 106 1.08 -6.35 19.00
C HIS A 106 2.04 -6.49 17.84
N ARG A 107 3.17 -7.12 18.10
CA ARG A 107 4.10 -7.54 17.06
C ARG A 107 3.75 -8.96 16.64
N VAL A 108 3.45 -9.15 15.36
CA VAL A 108 3.00 -10.41 14.80
C VAL A 108 3.87 -10.79 13.60
N SER A 109 4.18 -12.08 13.46
CA SER A 109 4.84 -12.56 12.25
C SER A 109 3.86 -12.55 11.07
N TRP A 110 4.31 -12.11 9.90
CA TRP A 110 3.53 -12.23 8.67
C TRP A 110 3.08 -13.66 8.37
N GLN A 111 3.86 -14.66 8.78
CA GLN A 111 3.51 -16.08 8.62
C GLN A 111 2.30 -16.51 9.49
N SER A 112 2.02 -15.78 10.57
CA SER A 112 0.86 -16.04 11.44
C SER A 112 -0.42 -15.40 10.93
N ILE A 113 -0.34 -14.56 9.88
CA ILE A 113 -1.50 -13.91 9.27
C ILE A 113 -2.09 -14.85 8.23
N ILE A 114 -3.29 -15.30 8.49
CA ILE A 114 -4.05 -16.19 7.60
C ILE A 114 -4.85 -15.29 6.64
N LYS A 115 -4.63 -15.43 5.33
CA LYS A 115 -5.47 -14.75 4.33
C LYS A 115 -6.85 -15.41 4.33
N PRO A 116 -7.95 -14.63 4.38
CA PRO A 116 -9.30 -15.18 4.30
C PRO A 116 -9.48 -15.91 2.96
N ASP A 117 -10.12 -17.07 3.02
CA ASP A 117 -10.44 -17.84 1.82
C ASP A 117 -11.35 -17.03 0.90
N SER A 118 -11.20 -17.18 -0.42
CA SER A 118 -12.01 -16.47 -1.43
C SER A 118 -13.52 -16.70 -1.30
N THR A 119 -13.91 -17.75 -0.58
CA THR A 119 -15.31 -18.03 -0.22
C THR A 119 -15.85 -17.13 0.91
N ILE A 120 -14.96 -16.55 1.72
CA ILE A 120 -15.31 -15.66 2.84
C ILE A 120 -15.11 -14.20 2.44
N ASN A 121 -14.11 -13.92 1.63
CA ASN A 121 -13.85 -12.61 1.03
C ASN A 121 -14.44 -12.58 -0.39
N ASN A 122 -15.69 -12.19 -0.49
CA ASN A 122 -16.24 -11.74 -1.78
C ASN A 122 -15.40 -10.54 -2.28
N ASP A 123 -15.48 -10.19 -3.57
CA ASP A 123 -14.81 -9.01 -4.17
C ASP A 123 -15.07 -7.69 -3.41
N SER A 124 -15.97 -7.68 -2.43
CA SER A 124 -16.31 -6.58 -1.53
C SER A 124 -15.72 -6.67 -0.12
N GLY A 125 -14.90 -7.70 0.19
CA GLY A 125 -14.31 -7.86 1.52
C GLY A 125 -13.29 -6.79 1.86
N VAL A 126 -13.40 -6.18 3.04
CA VAL A 126 -12.50 -5.14 3.57
C VAL A 126 -11.48 -5.68 4.56
N SER A 127 -11.11 -6.96 4.47
CA SER A 127 -10.09 -7.57 5.32
C SER A 127 -8.90 -8.06 4.52
N THR A 128 -7.70 -7.80 5.00
CA THR A 128 -6.44 -8.27 4.41
C THR A 128 -5.96 -9.58 5.03
N GLY A 129 -6.36 -9.87 6.26
CA GLY A 129 -5.94 -11.09 6.96
C GLY A 129 -6.60 -11.27 8.32
N VAL A 130 -6.37 -12.42 8.90
CA VAL A 130 -6.77 -12.74 10.26
C VAL A 130 -5.57 -13.28 11.03
N VAL A 131 -5.32 -12.78 12.22
CA VAL A 131 -4.27 -13.27 13.11
C VAL A 131 -4.88 -13.77 14.41
N LYS A 132 -4.35 -14.89 14.91
CA LYS A 132 -4.72 -15.40 16.22
C LYS A 132 -3.68 -14.93 17.25
N LEU A 133 -4.13 -14.13 18.22
CA LEU A 133 -3.31 -13.72 19.36
C LEU A 133 -3.92 -14.32 20.63
N GLN A 134 -3.19 -15.20 21.27
CA GLN A 134 -3.68 -16.00 22.39
C GLN A 134 -4.98 -16.76 22.01
N ASP A 135 -6.10 -16.44 22.64
CA ASP A 135 -7.40 -17.06 22.36
C ASP A 135 -8.32 -16.16 21.49
N ASN A 136 -7.82 -15.01 21.02
CA ASN A 136 -8.60 -14.06 20.25
C ASN A 136 -8.21 -14.08 18.77
N LEU A 137 -9.21 -13.93 17.89
CA LEU A 137 -9.02 -13.67 16.49
C LEU A 137 -9.10 -12.16 16.25
N ILE A 138 -8.09 -11.61 15.58
CA ILE A 138 -8.04 -10.20 15.17
C ILE A 138 -8.12 -10.15 13.66
N VAL A 139 -9.11 -9.46 13.14
CA VAL A 139 -9.28 -9.24 11.71
C VAL A 139 -8.53 -7.97 11.31
N ILE A 140 -7.55 -8.08 10.42
CA ILE A 140 -6.80 -6.94 9.88
C ILE A 140 -7.62 -6.34 8.75
N LEU A 141 -7.99 -5.06 8.88
CA LEU A 141 -8.81 -4.36 7.90
C LEU A 141 -7.97 -3.70 6.82
N ASP A 142 -8.53 -3.67 5.60
CA ASP A 142 -7.99 -2.94 4.44
C ASP A 142 -8.51 -1.48 4.45
N PHE A 143 -7.78 -0.61 5.12
CA PHE A 143 -8.14 0.80 5.26
C PHE A 143 -8.05 1.56 3.94
N GLU A 144 -7.14 1.17 3.05
CA GLU A 144 -7.02 1.80 1.73
C GLU A 144 -8.26 1.55 0.89
N ARG A 145 -8.74 0.32 0.93
CA ARG A 145 -10.00 -0.05 0.29
C ARG A 145 -11.17 0.70 0.89
N ILE A 146 -11.28 0.75 2.23
CA ILE A 146 -12.36 1.48 2.92
C ILE A 146 -12.39 2.95 2.48
N VAL A 147 -11.23 3.62 2.44
CA VAL A 147 -11.15 5.03 1.99
C VAL A 147 -11.54 5.16 0.52
N THR A 148 -11.08 4.26 -0.33
CA THR A 148 -11.40 4.27 -1.77
C THR A 148 -12.89 4.02 -2.04
N ASP A 149 -13.53 3.12 -1.28
CA ASP A 149 -14.98 2.85 -1.39
C ASP A 149 -15.82 4.07 -0.97
N ILE A 150 -15.34 4.84 0.01
CA ILE A 150 -16.02 6.07 0.50
C ILE A 150 -15.79 7.23 -0.45
N SER A 151 -14.57 7.39 -0.92
CA SER A 151 -14.14 8.49 -1.80
C SER A 151 -13.31 7.94 -2.98
N PRO A 152 -13.96 7.42 -4.02
CA PRO A 152 -13.28 6.86 -5.19
C PRO A 152 -12.31 7.84 -5.88
N GLU A 153 -12.53 9.14 -5.64
CA GLU A 153 -11.66 10.18 -6.17
C GLU A 153 -10.26 10.20 -5.55
N THR A 154 -10.07 9.54 -4.42
CA THR A 154 -8.79 9.49 -3.69
C THR A 154 -7.97 8.25 -4.01
N GLY A 155 -8.57 7.28 -4.70
CA GLY A 155 -7.93 6.06 -5.15
C GLY A 155 -7.27 6.22 -6.53
N LEU A 156 -6.64 5.15 -6.99
CA LEU A 156 -6.11 5.04 -8.35
C LEU A 156 -7.25 5.17 -9.37
N LYS A 157 -7.12 6.11 -10.31
CA LYS A 157 -8.13 6.35 -11.34
C LYS A 157 -7.62 5.88 -12.70
N ILE A 158 -8.40 5.04 -13.35
CA ILE A 158 -8.13 4.66 -14.74
C ILE A 158 -8.19 5.87 -15.68
N SER A 159 -8.95 6.92 -15.33
CA SER A 159 -8.99 8.19 -16.07
C SER A 159 -7.64 8.89 -16.14
N ASP A 160 -6.79 8.76 -15.12
CA ASP A 160 -5.49 9.43 -15.05
C ASP A 160 -4.47 8.88 -16.05
N VAL A 161 -4.81 7.78 -16.72
CA VAL A 161 -4.03 7.17 -17.80
C VAL A 161 -4.74 7.25 -19.16
N GLU A 162 -5.83 8.01 -19.29
CA GLU A 162 -6.55 8.17 -20.56
C GLU A 162 -5.71 8.82 -21.66
N GLU A 163 -4.81 9.72 -21.29
CA GLU A 163 -3.88 10.36 -22.24
C GLU A 163 -2.93 9.36 -22.93
N TYR A 164 -2.75 8.18 -22.33
CA TYR A 164 -1.90 7.11 -22.87
C TYR A 164 -2.66 6.09 -23.73
N GLN A 165 -3.98 6.26 -23.90
CA GLN A 165 -4.78 5.35 -24.73
C GLN A 165 -4.36 5.46 -26.21
N GLY A 166 -4.26 4.28 -26.86
CA GLY A 166 -3.89 4.21 -28.28
C GLY A 166 -2.39 4.28 -28.54
N ARG A 167 -1.55 4.33 -27.51
CA ARG A 167 -0.09 4.15 -27.67
C ARG A 167 0.22 2.78 -28.28
N GLU A 168 1.31 2.71 -29.05
CA GLU A 168 1.86 1.43 -29.47
C GLU A 168 2.14 0.55 -28.25
N ARG A 169 1.88 -0.75 -28.39
CA ARG A 169 2.17 -1.72 -27.35
C ARG A 169 3.66 -1.74 -27.05
N ARG A 170 4.01 -1.45 -25.81
CA ARG A 170 5.41 -1.52 -25.36
C ARG A 170 5.76 -2.96 -24.99
N ASP A 171 6.75 -3.49 -25.70
CA ASP A 171 7.28 -4.83 -25.43
C ASP A 171 8.29 -4.78 -24.27
N CYS A 172 7.79 -4.33 -23.10
CA CYS A 172 8.55 -4.23 -21.86
C CYS A 172 7.84 -5.05 -20.80
N GLN A 173 8.57 -5.87 -20.08
CA GLN A 173 8.04 -6.65 -18.98
C GLN A 173 8.20 -5.91 -17.67
N ILE A 174 7.10 -5.68 -16.97
CA ILE A 174 7.06 -5.00 -15.68
C ILE A 174 6.73 -6.02 -14.60
N LEU A 175 7.53 -6.05 -13.55
CA LEU A 175 7.28 -6.82 -12.35
C LEU A 175 6.66 -5.91 -11.29
N VAL A 176 5.48 -6.27 -10.81
CA VAL A 176 4.73 -5.53 -9.78
C VAL A 176 4.67 -6.38 -8.51
N ALA A 177 5.18 -5.86 -7.40
CA ALA A 177 5.05 -6.45 -6.08
C ALA A 177 4.04 -5.62 -5.26
N GLU A 178 2.87 -6.22 -4.97
CA GLU A 178 1.74 -5.57 -4.32
C GLU A 178 0.90 -6.65 -3.60
N ASP A 179 0.70 -6.50 -2.29
CA ASP A 179 0.01 -7.50 -1.48
C ASP A 179 -1.52 -7.37 -1.48
N SER A 180 -2.05 -6.18 -1.79
CA SER A 180 -3.48 -5.95 -1.96
C SER A 180 -3.96 -6.44 -3.33
N PRO A 181 -4.82 -7.47 -3.42
CA PRO A 181 -5.37 -7.93 -4.70
C PRO A 181 -6.15 -6.83 -5.44
N PHE A 182 -6.80 -5.95 -4.68
CA PHE A 182 -7.56 -4.83 -5.23
C PHE A 182 -6.63 -3.80 -5.91
N LEU A 183 -5.59 -3.33 -5.20
CA LEU A 183 -4.62 -2.37 -5.75
C LEU A 183 -3.79 -2.96 -6.88
N SER A 184 -3.34 -4.20 -6.72
CA SER A 184 -2.63 -4.95 -7.75
C SER A 184 -3.41 -5.02 -9.07
N LYS A 185 -4.73 -5.29 -8.99
CA LYS A 185 -5.62 -5.27 -10.15
C LYS A 185 -5.72 -3.87 -10.76
N LEU A 186 -5.94 -2.83 -9.94
CA LEU A 186 -6.04 -1.44 -10.43
C LEU A 186 -4.75 -0.98 -11.12
N ILE A 187 -3.59 -1.22 -10.51
CA ILE A 187 -2.28 -0.90 -11.10
C ILE A 187 -2.12 -1.61 -12.44
N THR A 188 -2.43 -2.91 -12.48
CA THR A 188 -2.33 -3.72 -13.70
C THR A 188 -3.25 -3.21 -14.81
N ASP A 189 -4.49 -2.86 -14.48
CA ASP A 189 -5.47 -2.34 -15.45
C ASP A 189 -5.04 -0.97 -15.99
N CYS A 190 -4.51 -0.09 -15.14
CA CYS A 190 -3.94 1.19 -15.55
C CYS A 190 -2.72 1.03 -16.47
N LEU A 191 -1.77 0.16 -16.11
CA LEU A 191 -0.59 -0.12 -16.91
C LEU A 191 -0.96 -0.73 -18.29
N LYS A 192 -1.92 -1.65 -18.33
CA LYS A 192 -2.43 -2.23 -19.59
C LYS A 192 -3.05 -1.15 -20.47
N LYS A 193 -3.83 -0.24 -19.88
CA LYS A 193 -4.44 0.89 -20.59
C LYS A 193 -3.37 1.84 -21.13
N ALA A 194 -2.27 2.01 -20.40
CA ALA A 194 -1.10 2.78 -20.83
C ALA A 194 -0.19 2.06 -21.85
N GLY A 195 -0.58 0.87 -22.35
CA GLY A 195 0.12 0.14 -23.42
C GLY A 195 1.11 -0.92 -22.95
N TYR A 196 1.29 -1.12 -21.64
CA TYR A 196 2.13 -2.20 -21.10
C TYR A 196 1.34 -3.50 -21.05
N THR A 197 1.73 -4.49 -21.85
CA THR A 197 0.97 -5.74 -21.97
C THR A 197 1.59 -6.92 -21.23
N LYS A 198 2.89 -6.83 -20.93
CA LYS A 198 3.64 -7.87 -20.21
C LYS A 198 3.83 -7.43 -18.75
N ILE A 199 2.94 -7.87 -17.89
CA ILE A 199 2.98 -7.52 -16.45
C ILE A 199 2.95 -8.81 -15.66
N ILE A 200 3.93 -8.97 -14.76
CA ILE A 200 3.98 -10.03 -13.77
C ILE A 200 3.63 -9.41 -12.44
N VAL A 201 2.72 -10.04 -11.72
CA VAL A 201 2.29 -9.61 -10.39
C VAL A 201 2.74 -10.64 -9.37
N THR A 202 3.29 -10.16 -8.26
CA THR A 202 3.66 -10.95 -7.10
C THR A 202 3.00 -10.36 -5.86
N ALA A 203 2.64 -11.21 -4.91
CA ALA A 203 1.89 -10.81 -3.73
C ALA A 203 2.77 -10.30 -2.58
N ASN A 204 4.07 -10.24 -2.77
CA ASN A 204 5.05 -9.75 -1.78
C ASN A 204 6.43 -9.62 -2.40
N GLY A 205 7.33 -8.94 -1.67
CA GLY A 205 8.72 -8.75 -2.11
C GLY A 205 9.53 -10.04 -2.20
N GLN A 206 9.21 -11.08 -1.41
CA GLN A 206 9.92 -12.36 -1.49
C GLN A 206 9.65 -13.07 -2.81
N GLU A 207 8.39 -13.17 -3.22
CA GLU A 207 8.02 -13.73 -4.51
C GLU A 207 8.64 -12.95 -5.68
N ALA A 208 8.68 -11.61 -5.57
CA ALA A 208 9.36 -10.78 -6.57
C ALA A 208 10.85 -11.08 -6.64
N TRP A 209 11.53 -11.15 -5.49
CA TRP A 209 12.94 -11.50 -5.40
C TRP A 209 13.25 -12.88 -5.97
N ASP A 210 12.47 -13.89 -5.58
CA ASP A 210 12.66 -15.27 -6.06
C ASP A 210 12.49 -15.34 -7.59
N ARG A 211 11.55 -14.59 -8.15
CA ARG A 211 11.32 -14.49 -9.60
C ARG A 211 12.49 -13.83 -10.32
N VAL A 212 13.01 -12.74 -9.79
CA VAL A 212 14.19 -12.06 -10.36
C VAL A 212 15.42 -12.97 -10.29
N CYS A 213 15.65 -13.67 -9.17
CA CYS A 213 16.73 -14.63 -9.03
C CYS A 213 16.60 -15.80 -10.03
N GLU A 214 15.41 -16.30 -10.27
CA GLU A 214 15.14 -17.33 -11.28
C GLU A 214 15.55 -16.85 -12.69
N TYR A 215 15.17 -15.64 -13.07
CA TYR A 215 15.53 -15.08 -14.38
C TYR A 215 17.05 -14.84 -14.50
N LYS A 216 17.69 -14.37 -13.44
CA LYS A 216 19.13 -14.19 -13.37
C LYS A 216 19.86 -15.54 -13.58
N GLN A 217 19.44 -16.59 -12.87
CA GLN A 217 20.02 -17.94 -13.01
C GLN A 217 19.84 -18.54 -14.40
N ASN A 218 18.74 -18.24 -15.06
CA ASN A 218 18.44 -18.72 -16.39
C ASN A 218 19.07 -17.88 -17.52
N GLY A 219 19.73 -16.77 -17.19
CA GLY A 219 20.33 -15.85 -18.16
C GLY A 219 19.30 -15.12 -19.04
N THR A 220 18.07 -14.93 -18.53
CA THR A 220 16.95 -14.30 -19.24
C THR A 220 16.52 -12.98 -18.59
N LEU A 221 17.32 -12.45 -17.66
CA LEU A 221 16.97 -11.34 -16.81
C LEU A 221 16.57 -10.09 -17.63
N ASP A 222 17.41 -9.67 -18.56
CA ASP A 222 17.23 -8.45 -19.35
C ASP A 222 16.01 -8.51 -20.30
N ASP A 223 15.62 -9.73 -20.70
CA ASP A 223 14.42 -9.95 -21.51
C ASP A 223 13.14 -10.00 -20.65
N MET A 224 13.29 -10.41 -19.37
CA MET A 224 12.17 -10.75 -18.50
C MET A 224 11.86 -9.72 -17.42
N VAL A 225 12.73 -8.73 -17.18
CA VAL A 225 12.47 -7.66 -16.19
C VAL A 225 13.05 -6.34 -16.67
N HIS A 226 12.20 -5.44 -17.15
CA HIS A 226 12.62 -4.11 -17.61
C HIS A 226 12.38 -3.01 -16.57
N CYS A 227 11.48 -3.26 -15.62
CA CYS A 227 11.19 -2.36 -14.51
C CYS A 227 10.53 -3.13 -13.38
N VAL A 228 10.84 -2.78 -12.15
CA VAL A 228 10.20 -3.29 -10.94
C VAL A 228 9.41 -2.16 -10.28
N ILE A 229 8.16 -2.44 -9.93
CA ILE A 229 7.31 -1.56 -9.12
C ILE A 229 7.03 -2.30 -7.83
N THR A 230 7.28 -1.68 -6.69
CA THR A 230 7.06 -2.32 -5.39
C THR A 230 6.30 -1.41 -4.44
N ASP A 231 5.32 -1.96 -3.72
CA ASP A 231 4.85 -1.32 -2.50
C ASP A 231 5.92 -1.44 -1.40
N ILE A 232 5.80 -0.63 -0.35
CA ILE A 232 6.66 -0.71 0.84
C ILE A 232 6.14 -1.80 1.77
N GLU A 233 4.86 -1.77 2.11
CA GLU A 233 4.26 -2.66 3.12
C GLU A 233 3.74 -3.94 2.51
N MET A 234 4.56 -4.97 2.55
CA MET A 234 4.20 -6.30 2.06
C MET A 234 4.64 -7.39 3.03
N PRO A 235 3.91 -8.54 3.08
CA PRO A 235 4.32 -9.70 3.85
C PRO A 235 5.64 -10.30 3.36
N LEU A 236 6.30 -11.06 4.22
CA LEU A 236 7.53 -11.85 3.98
C LEU A 236 8.75 -10.99 3.66
N MET A 237 8.65 -10.05 2.72
CA MET A 237 9.70 -9.10 2.38
C MET A 237 9.06 -7.77 1.99
N ASP A 238 9.44 -6.70 2.70
CA ASP A 238 9.04 -5.34 2.40
C ASP A 238 9.73 -4.77 1.16
N GLY A 239 9.17 -3.70 0.58
CA GLY A 239 9.71 -3.08 -0.63
C GLY A 239 11.07 -2.42 -0.45
N HIS A 240 11.42 -1.96 0.74
CA HIS A 240 12.74 -1.42 1.03
C HIS A 240 13.82 -2.51 1.00
N ARG A 241 13.51 -3.69 1.55
CA ARG A 241 14.41 -4.84 1.50
C ARG A 241 14.59 -5.34 0.08
N LEU A 242 13.51 -5.45 -0.69
CA LEU A 242 13.58 -5.79 -2.10
C LEU A 242 14.46 -4.79 -2.86
N THR A 243 14.25 -3.48 -2.64
CA THR A 243 15.06 -2.41 -3.24
C THR A 243 16.54 -2.58 -2.89
N LYS A 244 16.87 -2.80 -1.61
CA LYS A 244 18.23 -3.00 -1.16
C LYS A 244 18.89 -4.19 -1.86
N LEU A 245 18.21 -5.34 -1.90
CA LEU A 245 18.75 -6.56 -2.54
C LEU A 245 19.02 -6.32 -4.02
N MET A 246 18.07 -5.71 -4.75
CA MET A 246 18.24 -5.44 -6.17
C MET A 246 19.35 -4.42 -6.45
N LYS A 247 19.43 -3.34 -5.65
CA LYS A 247 20.39 -2.25 -5.89
C LYS A 247 21.80 -2.52 -5.37
N THR A 248 21.99 -3.54 -4.54
CA THR A 248 23.32 -4.00 -4.09
C THR A 248 23.89 -5.15 -4.91
N ASP A 249 23.09 -5.82 -5.73
CA ASP A 249 23.54 -6.88 -6.63
C ASP A 249 24.05 -6.27 -7.94
N GLU A 250 25.28 -6.59 -8.33
CA GLU A 250 25.96 -6.01 -9.50
C GLU A 250 25.22 -6.27 -10.83
N GLU A 251 24.55 -7.42 -10.95
CA GLU A 251 23.81 -7.79 -12.15
C GLU A 251 22.36 -7.27 -12.17
N LEU A 252 21.83 -6.83 -11.01
CA LEU A 252 20.45 -6.36 -10.89
C LEU A 252 20.32 -4.84 -10.76
N LYS A 253 21.37 -4.17 -10.28
CA LYS A 253 21.33 -2.73 -9.93
C LYS A 253 20.93 -1.81 -11.09
N HIS A 254 21.17 -2.25 -12.35
CA HIS A 254 20.81 -1.48 -13.55
C HIS A 254 19.31 -1.51 -13.86
N ILE A 255 18.55 -2.49 -13.33
CA ILE A 255 17.12 -2.60 -13.56
C ILE A 255 16.41 -1.49 -12.79
N PRO A 256 15.61 -0.64 -13.48
CA PRO A 256 14.83 0.39 -12.82
C PRO A 256 13.88 -0.18 -11.76
N LEU A 257 13.89 0.43 -10.56
CA LEU A 257 13.02 0.08 -9.47
C LEU A 257 12.32 1.31 -8.92
N ILE A 258 10.99 1.27 -8.92
CA ILE A 258 10.10 2.33 -8.45
C ILE A 258 9.39 1.87 -7.20
N ILE A 259 9.50 2.62 -6.11
CA ILE A 259 8.65 2.47 -4.94
C ILE A 259 7.34 3.23 -5.20
N PHE A 260 6.21 2.53 -5.14
CA PHE A 260 4.87 3.09 -5.35
C PHE A 260 3.96 2.70 -4.19
N SER A 261 3.82 3.60 -3.21
CA SER A 261 3.17 3.29 -1.93
C SER A 261 2.27 4.43 -1.44
N SER A 262 1.24 4.10 -0.66
CA SER A 262 0.43 5.07 0.09
C SER A 262 1.16 5.64 1.30
N LEU A 263 2.21 4.96 1.77
CA LEU A 263 3.05 5.38 2.89
C LEU A 263 4.32 6.10 2.40
N VAL A 264 4.17 7.32 1.96
CA VAL A 264 5.33 8.17 1.63
C VAL A 264 5.36 9.36 2.57
N ASN A 265 6.10 9.22 3.67
CA ASN A 265 6.53 10.34 4.51
C ASN A 265 8.00 10.69 4.21
N ASP A 266 8.50 11.79 4.76
CA ASP A 266 9.87 12.25 4.51
C ASP A 266 10.94 11.23 4.95
N GLU A 267 10.69 10.46 5.99
CA GLU A 267 11.58 9.42 6.48
C GLU A 267 11.65 8.23 5.51
N MET A 268 10.49 7.73 5.07
CA MET A 268 10.40 6.65 4.10
C MET A 268 11.01 7.05 2.75
N ARG A 269 10.80 8.30 2.34
CA ARG A 269 11.42 8.83 1.11
C ARG A 269 12.93 8.83 1.19
N ARG A 270 13.50 9.38 2.27
CA ARG A 270 14.96 9.37 2.50
C ARG A 270 15.52 7.96 2.54
N LYS A 271 14.80 7.03 3.16
CA LYS A 271 15.22 5.63 3.24
C LYS A 271 15.27 4.99 1.85
N GLY A 272 14.23 5.14 1.03
CA GLY A 272 14.21 4.60 -0.32
C GLY A 272 15.31 5.20 -1.22
N GLU A 273 15.59 6.52 -1.11
CA GLU A 273 16.70 7.18 -1.79
C GLU A 273 18.06 6.58 -1.37
N GLN A 274 18.28 6.38 -0.06
CA GLN A 274 19.50 5.77 0.47
C GLN A 274 19.68 4.32 0.01
N LEU A 275 18.60 3.60 -0.24
CA LEU A 275 18.61 2.24 -0.74
C LEU A 275 18.81 2.15 -2.26
N GLY A 276 18.78 3.29 -2.95
CA GLY A 276 19.03 3.37 -4.39
C GLY A 276 17.79 3.16 -5.26
N ALA A 277 16.58 3.37 -4.74
CA ALA A 277 15.37 3.38 -5.57
C ALA A 277 15.50 4.47 -6.65
N ASP A 278 15.18 4.15 -7.91
CA ASP A 278 15.30 5.09 -9.03
C ASP A 278 14.18 6.16 -8.99
N ALA A 279 13.05 5.81 -8.41
CA ALA A 279 11.97 6.76 -8.13
C ALA A 279 11.11 6.29 -6.95
N GLN A 280 10.43 7.26 -6.34
CA GLN A 280 9.44 7.01 -5.29
C GLN A 280 8.21 7.87 -5.55
N LEU A 281 7.07 7.22 -5.69
CA LEU A 281 5.80 7.84 -6.00
C LEU A 281 4.75 7.47 -4.97
N THR A 282 3.83 8.39 -4.73
CA THR A 282 2.72 8.17 -3.80
C THR A 282 1.51 7.66 -4.57
N LYS A 283 0.88 6.59 -4.11
CA LYS A 283 -0.48 6.29 -4.56
C LYS A 283 -1.38 7.51 -4.21
N PRO A 284 -2.26 8.00 -5.08
CA PRO A 284 -2.75 7.40 -6.32
C PRO A 284 -2.14 7.98 -7.62
N GLU A 285 -0.93 8.53 -7.62
CA GLU A 285 -0.31 9.24 -8.75
C GLU A 285 0.06 8.28 -9.90
N ILE A 286 -0.94 7.56 -10.45
CA ILE A 286 -0.71 6.53 -11.48
C ILE A 286 -0.24 7.12 -12.81
N GLY A 287 -0.65 8.32 -13.17
CA GLY A 287 -0.16 9.02 -14.37
C GLY A 287 1.34 9.34 -14.26
N ASP A 288 1.79 9.76 -13.07
CA ASP A 288 3.21 9.98 -12.79
C ASP A 288 4.00 8.67 -12.82
N LEU A 289 3.40 7.57 -12.35
CA LEU A 289 4.02 6.25 -12.44
C LEU A 289 4.28 5.87 -13.89
N VAL A 290 3.32 6.02 -14.79
CA VAL A 290 3.48 5.71 -16.22
C VAL A 290 4.58 6.56 -16.85
N ARG A 291 4.62 7.88 -16.58
CA ARG A 291 5.69 8.76 -17.08
C ARG A 291 7.07 8.36 -16.57
N THR A 292 7.15 8.00 -15.31
CA THR A 292 8.40 7.57 -14.68
C THR A 292 8.91 6.25 -15.25
N ILE A 293 8.03 5.27 -15.46
CA ILE A 293 8.39 4.01 -16.12
C ILE A 293 8.94 4.29 -17.52
N ASP A 294 8.25 5.12 -18.30
CA ASP A 294 8.69 5.49 -19.66
C ASP A 294 10.11 6.07 -19.65
N ALA A 295 10.35 7.07 -18.79
CA ALA A 295 11.63 7.75 -18.70
C ALA A 295 12.78 6.82 -18.26
N LEU A 296 12.53 5.99 -17.25
CA LEU A 296 13.54 5.07 -16.72
C LEU A 296 13.89 3.95 -17.70
N ILE A 297 12.90 3.39 -18.40
CA ILE A 297 13.17 2.34 -19.42
C ILE A 297 13.93 2.94 -20.61
N GLU A 298 13.59 4.15 -21.04
CA GLU A 298 14.30 4.81 -22.14
C GLU A 298 15.75 5.14 -21.76
N ALA A 299 15.99 5.65 -20.56
CA ALA A 299 17.33 5.92 -20.04
C ALA A 299 18.19 4.64 -19.93
N ASN A 300 17.60 3.54 -19.41
CA ASN A 300 18.32 2.28 -19.26
C ASN A 300 18.69 1.65 -20.63
N ARG A 301 17.79 1.70 -21.60
CA ARG A 301 18.09 1.25 -22.98
C ARG A 301 19.21 2.03 -23.63
N GLY A 302 19.28 3.34 -23.37
CA GLY A 302 20.36 4.20 -23.87
C GLY A 302 21.73 3.84 -23.27
N ALA A 303 21.77 3.47 -22.00
CA ALA A 303 22.98 3.07 -21.30
C ALA A 303 23.53 1.72 -21.82
N ILE A 304 22.66 0.72 -21.96
CA ILE A 304 23.05 -0.62 -22.46
C ILE A 304 23.52 -0.55 -23.92
N GLY A 305 22.92 0.33 -24.75
CA GLY A 305 23.34 0.53 -26.13
C GLY A 305 24.69 1.26 -26.29
N ALA A 306 25.10 2.05 -25.30
CA ALA A 306 26.38 2.77 -25.32
C ALA A 306 27.57 1.87 -24.87
N GLU A 307 27.37 0.95 -23.92
CA GLU A 307 28.40 0.01 -23.47
C GLU A 307 28.70 -1.10 -24.49
N GLY A 308 27.81 -1.35 -25.46
CA GLY A 308 28.02 -2.33 -26.52
C GLY A 308 28.81 -1.81 -27.74
N LEU A 309 29.30 -0.55 -27.71
CA LEU A 309 30.04 0.10 -28.79
C LEU A 309 31.53 0.39 -28.44
N GLU A 310 32.00 -0.03 -27.27
CA GLU A 310 33.42 -0.04 -26.91
C GLU A 310 33.98 -1.50 -26.99
#